data_58f21243c58674977a2e2fbdee702347
#
_entry.id   58f21243c58674977a2e2fbdee702347
#
_cell.length_a   1.000
_cell.length_b   1.000
_cell.length_c   1.000
_cell.angle_alpha   90.00
_cell.angle_beta   90.00
_cell.angle_gamma   90.00
#
_symmetry.space_group_name_H-M   'P 1'
#
loop_
_entity.id
_entity.type
_entity.pdbx_description
1 polymer ?
#
loop_
_entity_poly.entity_id
_entity_poly.type
_entity_poly.pdbx_seq_one_letter_code
_entity_poly.pdbx_strand_id
1 'polypeptide(L)'
;MTQTKRNDFVQWFCYLFLLAFLASCEQENKDHLTPIFDGATLTGWHTLGGEANYRVENGEIIGTTVANTPNTFLVTDSTYTDFILELDFKTDSVSNSGVQIRSNSHDWYRNGMVHGYQVEIDPSDRAWSGGIYDEKRRKWLHPLADNPPAQKAYKPNDWNHFRIEAIGDTLKTWINGVPASHLVDEMTDKGFIGLQVHSIGKRGKPGVDITWRNIELITENVEQYLQASPLPAIVTKNQLTFEEKRGGWQLLWDGRTTEGWRGAKINEFPEEGWEINSGELSVLATGGGESTAGGDIVTKEMYANFEVKVDFKITEGANSGIKYYVDTELNKGEGSSIGLEYQILDDKKHPDAKLGNHEGSRTVASLYDLIQADPKKHMNPIGEWNTAHIISKDNKVEHWLNGVKVLQYERGSDEFLKLVGESKYKDWPNFGLYEKGNILLQDHGDLVSFKNIKIKTYGEAEQ
;
A
#
# COMPACT_ATOMS: atom_id res chain seq x y z
N MET A 1 13.52 -69.55 -19.38
CA MET A 1 12.33 -68.69 -19.55
C MET A 1 11.66 -68.34 -18.16
N THR A 2 12.44 -68.04 -17.13
CA THR A 2 11.90 -67.79 -15.79
C THR A 2 12.45 -66.57 -15.06
N GLN A 3 13.24 -65.72 -15.72
CA GLN A 3 13.77 -64.51 -15.07
C GLN A 3 13.09 -63.17 -15.54
N THR A 4 12.42 -63.15 -16.68
CA THR A 4 11.79 -61.93 -17.21
C THR A 4 10.45 -61.58 -16.56
N LYS A 5 9.71 -62.56 -16.03
CA LYS A 5 8.40 -62.27 -15.35
C LYS A 5 8.48 -61.69 -13.93
N ARG A 6 9.66 -61.78 -13.31
CA ARG A 6 9.82 -61.31 -11.91
C ARG A 6 10.13 -59.82 -11.80
N ASN A 7 10.73 -59.25 -12.87
CA ASN A 7 11.06 -57.80 -12.89
C ASN A 7 9.84 -56.95 -13.23
N ASP A 8 8.92 -57.44 -14.05
CA ASP A 8 7.71 -56.67 -14.41
C ASP A 8 6.75 -56.51 -13.23
N PHE A 9 6.68 -57.54 -12.34
CA PHE A 9 5.80 -57.51 -11.16
C PHE A 9 6.33 -56.51 -10.11
N VAL A 10 7.64 -56.41 -9.94
CA VAL A 10 8.27 -55.46 -9.01
C VAL A 10 8.15 -54.03 -9.52
N GLN A 11 8.28 -53.78 -10.84
CA GLN A 11 8.08 -52.48 -11.44
C GLN A 11 6.62 -52.00 -11.31
N TRP A 12 5.64 -52.91 -11.52
CA TRP A 12 4.23 -52.59 -11.35
C TRP A 12 3.85 -52.28 -9.86
N PHE A 13 4.47 -52.99 -8.93
CA PHE A 13 4.26 -52.72 -7.52
C PHE A 13 4.88 -51.41 -7.05
N CYS A 14 6.04 -51.03 -7.59
CA CYS A 14 6.65 -49.75 -7.34
C CYS A 14 5.84 -48.55 -7.93
N TYR A 15 5.27 -48.72 -9.13
CA TYR A 15 4.40 -47.72 -9.73
C TYR A 15 3.08 -47.56 -8.97
N LEU A 16 2.47 -48.63 -8.51
CA LEU A 16 1.26 -48.59 -7.67
C LEU A 16 1.53 -47.96 -6.30
N PHE A 17 2.69 -48.21 -5.69
CA PHE A 17 3.09 -47.60 -4.43
C PHE A 17 3.40 -46.07 -4.62
N LEU A 18 4.04 -45.68 -5.72
CA LEU A 18 4.32 -44.27 -6.04
C LEU A 18 3.02 -43.49 -6.31
N LEU A 19 2.08 -44.08 -7.04
CA LEU A 19 0.75 -43.48 -7.27
C LEU A 19 -0.09 -43.40 -6.01
N ALA A 20 -0.03 -44.40 -5.11
CA ALA A 20 -0.70 -44.36 -3.82
C ALA A 20 -0.08 -43.36 -2.85
N PHE A 21 1.24 -43.13 -2.90
CA PHE A 21 1.93 -42.11 -2.11
C PHE A 21 1.62 -40.70 -2.60
N LEU A 22 1.53 -40.50 -3.92
CA LEU A 22 1.14 -39.20 -4.50
C LEU A 22 -0.34 -38.88 -4.21
N ALA A 23 -1.23 -39.88 -4.30
CA ALA A 23 -2.64 -39.72 -3.94
C ALA A 23 -2.85 -39.50 -2.44
N SER A 24 -2.03 -40.11 -1.59
CA SER A 24 -2.07 -39.90 -0.12
C SER A 24 -1.56 -38.52 0.26
N CYS A 25 -0.51 -37.99 -0.39
CA CYS A 25 -0.04 -36.61 -0.17
C CYS A 25 -1.04 -35.55 -0.65
N GLU A 26 -1.77 -35.80 -1.74
CA GLU A 26 -2.85 -34.90 -2.20
C GLU A 26 -4.07 -34.94 -1.25
N GLN A 27 -4.35 -36.10 -0.67
CA GLN A 27 -5.47 -36.28 0.25
C GLN A 27 -5.18 -35.67 1.64
N GLU A 28 -3.95 -35.79 2.17
CA GLU A 28 -3.56 -35.18 3.44
C GLU A 28 -3.64 -33.65 3.42
N ASN A 29 -3.37 -33.00 2.26
CA ASN A 29 -3.46 -31.55 2.14
C ASN A 29 -4.92 -31.02 2.06
N LYS A 30 -5.90 -31.84 1.68
CA LYS A 30 -7.30 -31.41 1.56
C LYS A 30 -8.07 -31.48 2.88
N ASP A 31 -7.66 -32.29 3.82
CA ASP A 31 -8.37 -32.46 5.12
C ASP A 31 -8.25 -31.22 6.04
N HIS A 32 -7.40 -30.24 5.69
CA HIS A 32 -7.18 -29.02 6.47
C HIS A 32 -7.79 -27.76 5.86
N LEU A 33 -8.30 -27.84 4.63
CA LEU A 33 -9.02 -26.76 3.96
C LEU A 33 -10.45 -26.67 4.50
N THR A 34 -10.83 -25.50 5.02
CA THR A 34 -12.16 -25.23 5.54
C THR A 34 -12.94 -24.42 4.51
N PRO A 35 -14.07 -24.91 3.97
CA PRO A 35 -14.90 -24.12 3.08
C PRO A 35 -15.44 -22.87 3.77
N ILE A 36 -15.30 -21.73 3.11
CA ILE A 36 -15.92 -20.45 3.49
C ILE A 36 -17.13 -20.11 2.63
N PHE A 37 -17.46 -20.96 1.68
CA PHE A 37 -18.68 -20.97 0.88
C PHE A 37 -19.32 -22.34 1.00
N ASP A 38 -20.59 -22.39 1.40
CA ASP A 38 -21.32 -23.62 1.68
C ASP A 38 -21.88 -24.34 0.44
N GLY A 39 -21.67 -23.74 -0.75
CA GLY A 39 -22.20 -24.23 -2.02
C GLY A 39 -23.71 -23.99 -2.24
N ALA A 40 -24.40 -23.36 -1.29
CA ALA A 40 -25.85 -23.22 -1.32
C ALA A 40 -26.35 -21.79 -1.08
N THR A 41 -25.68 -21.02 -0.23
CA THR A 41 -26.10 -19.69 0.19
C THR A 41 -24.95 -18.69 0.20
N LEU A 42 -25.26 -17.39 0.26
CA LEU A 42 -24.27 -16.33 0.51
C LEU A 42 -24.17 -15.97 2.01
N THR A 43 -24.54 -16.90 2.90
CA THR A 43 -24.40 -16.68 4.34
C THR A 43 -22.91 -16.48 4.69
N GLY A 44 -22.59 -15.43 5.47
CA GLY A 44 -21.20 -15.03 5.78
C GLY A 44 -20.56 -14.15 4.71
N TRP A 45 -21.34 -13.68 3.74
CA TRP A 45 -20.92 -12.76 2.70
C TRP A 45 -21.90 -11.60 2.52
N HIS A 46 -21.38 -10.43 2.16
CA HIS A 46 -22.20 -9.27 1.78
C HIS A 46 -21.54 -8.49 0.63
N THR A 47 -22.30 -7.61 -0.02
CA THR A 47 -21.81 -6.82 -1.15
C THR A 47 -21.36 -5.44 -0.73
N LEU A 48 -20.26 -4.96 -1.34
CA LEU A 48 -19.71 -3.61 -1.21
C LEU A 48 -19.47 -3.00 -2.60
N GLY A 49 -19.56 -1.69 -2.68
CA GLY A 49 -19.25 -0.91 -3.89
C GLY A 49 -20.44 -0.74 -4.82
N GLY A 50 -20.38 -1.26 -6.05
CA GLY A 50 -21.36 -1.05 -7.11
C GLY A 50 -22.65 -1.87 -6.97
N GLU A 51 -23.32 -2.10 -8.12
CA GLU A 51 -24.68 -2.67 -8.19
C GLU A 51 -24.72 -4.06 -8.87
N ALA A 52 -23.59 -4.72 -9.07
CA ALA A 52 -23.59 -6.06 -9.66
C ALA A 52 -24.27 -7.07 -8.73
N ASN A 53 -25.02 -7.99 -9.31
CA ASN A 53 -25.74 -9.01 -8.56
C ASN A 53 -24.89 -10.28 -8.43
N TYR A 54 -24.96 -10.88 -7.23
CA TYR A 54 -24.40 -12.20 -6.96
C TYR A 54 -25.52 -13.18 -6.65
N ARG A 55 -25.42 -14.40 -7.17
CA ARG A 55 -26.36 -15.50 -6.94
C ARG A 55 -25.61 -16.81 -6.77
N VAL A 56 -26.27 -17.79 -6.22
CA VAL A 56 -25.74 -19.16 -6.11
C VAL A 56 -26.54 -20.08 -7.01
N GLU A 57 -25.85 -20.80 -7.87
CA GLU A 57 -26.44 -21.83 -8.73
C GLU A 57 -25.47 -23.01 -8.83
N ASN A 58 -25.97 -24.23 -8.65
CA ASN A 58 -25.23 -25.50 -8.81
C ASN A 58 -23.90 -25.58 -8.01
N GLY A 59 -23.85 -25.00 -6.81
CA GLY A 59 -22.65 -24.98 -6.00
C GLY A 59 -21.63 -23.91 -6.39
N GLU A 60 -22.03 -22.95 -7.18
CA GLU A 60 -21.18 -21.88 -7.70
C GLU A 60 -21.73 -20.50 -7.29
N ILE A 61 -20.84 -19.57 -6.94
CA ILE A 61 -21.15 -18.14 -6.83
C ILE A 61 -21.03 -17.54 -8.22
N ILE A 62 -22.05 -16.84 -8.67
CA ILE A 62 -22.06 -16.20 -9.98
C ILE A 62 -22.31 -14.70 -9.79
N GLY A 63 -21.34 -13.89 -10.23
CA GLY A 63 -21.43 -12.43 -10.28
C GLY A 63 -21.67 -11.97 -11.72
N THR A 64 -22.67 -11.11 -11.94
CA THR A 64 -23.06 -10.68 -13.28
C THR A 64 -22.74 -9.20 -13.50
N THR A 65 -22.05 -8.88 -14.59
CA THR A 65 -21.65 -7.51 -14.95
C THR A 65 -22.84 -6.58 -15.17
N VAL A 66 -22.75 -5.36 -14.63
CA VAL A 66 -23.76 -4.29 -14.79
C VAL A 66 -23.07 -3.04 -15.34
N ALA A 67 -23.71 -2.38 -16.30
CA ALA A 67 -23.18 -1.16 -16.89
C ALA A 67 -23.36 0.06 -15.97
N ASN A 68 -22.44 1.02 -16.07
CA ASN A 68 -22.47 2.31 -15.37
C ASN A 68 -22.45 2.24 -13.84
N THR A 69 -21.94 1.16 -13.28
CA THR A 69 -21.73 1.02 -11.83
C THR A 69 -20.22 0.91 -11.54
N PRO A 70 -19.74 1.33 -10.36
CA PRO A 70 -18.39 1.01 -9.90
C PRO A 70 -18.15 -0.50 -9.79
N ASN A 71 -16.89 -0.89 -9.50
CA ASN A 71 -16.60 -2.26 -9.09
C ASN A 71 -17.51 -2.68 -7.94
N THR A 72 -18.05 -3.89 -8.03
CA THR A 72 -18.81 -4.52 -6.95
C THR A 72 -18.03 -5.70 -6.42
N PHE A 73 -18.03 -5.87 -5.11
CA PHE A 73 -17.30 -6.94 -4.43
C PHE A 73 -18.26 -7.71 -3.54
N LEU A 74 -18.28 -9.02 -3.65
CA LEU A 74 -18.87 -9.91 -2.66
C LEU A 74 -17.79 -10.25 -1.65
N VAL A 75 -17.91 -9.76 -0.41
CA VAL A 75 -16.84 -9.85 0.60
C VAL A 75 -17.28 -10.71 1.77
N THR A 76 -16.31 -11.36 2.43
CA THR A 76 -16.56 -12.12 3.66
C THR A 76 -16.89 -11.19 4.83
N ASP A 77 -17.82 -11.60 5.71
CA ASP A 77 -18.11 -10.91 6.97
C ASP A 77 -16.94 -10.99 7.94
N SER A 78 -16.13 -12.03 7.84
CA SER A 78 -14.91 -12.21 8.61
C SER A 78 -13.70 -11.57 7.95
N THR A 79 -12.70 -11.22 8.76
CA THR A 79 -11.39 -10.74 8.30
C THR A 79 -10.29 -11.70 8.69
N TYR A 80 -9.25 -11.77 7.86
CA TYR A 80 -8.17 -12.75 7.97
C TYR A 80 -6.81 -12.06 7.98
N THR A 81 -5.86 -12.58 8.76
CA THR A 81 -4.47 -12.14 8.86
C THR A 81 -3.58 -13.07 8.05
N ASP A 82 -3.23 -14.23 8.62
CA ASP A 82 -2.46 -15.26 7.96
C ASP A 82 -3.38 -16.37 7.46
N PHE A 83 -3.25 -16.71 6.20
CA PHE A 83 -4.08 -17.75 5.60
C PHE A 83 -3.47 -18.29 4.29
N ILE A 84 -3.96 -19.47 3.93
CA ILE A 84 -3.87 -20.03 2.59
C ILE A 84 -5.30 -20.08 2.04
N LEU A 85 -5.53 -19.47 0.88
CA LEU A 85 -6.82 -19.51 0.18
C LEU A 85 -6.67 -20.31 -1.11
N GLU A 86 -7.55 -21.28 -1.30
CA GLU A 86 -7.71 -21.97 -2.57
C GLU A 86 -9.11 -21.75 -3.12
N LEU A 87 -9.21 -21.52 -4.43
CA LEU A 87 -10.49 -21.35 -5.09
C LEU A 87 -10.38 -21.62 -6.60
N ASP A 88 -11.50 -22.04 -7.18
CA ASP A 88 -11.64 -22.09 -8.63
C ASP A 88 -12.45 -20.89 -9.14
N PHE A 89 -12.05 -20.37 -10.29
CA PHE A 89 -12.79 -19.31 -10.97
C PHE A 89 -12.88 -19.55 -12.47
N LYS A 90 -13.91 -19.00 -13.09
CA LYS A 90 -14.11 -18.99 -14.54
C LYS A 90 -14.68 -17.64 -14.98
N THR A 91 -14.14 -17.09 -16.05
CA THR A 91 -14.62 -15.87 -16.71
C THR A 91 -14.56 -16.04 -18.23
N ASP A 92 -15.27 -15.20 -18.95
CA ASP A 92 -15.13 -15.13 -20.40
C ASP A 92 -13.77 -14.54 -20.82
N SER A 93 -13.54 -14.41 -22.11
CA SER A 93 -12.26 -13.91 -22.65
C SER A 93 -12.05 -12.39 -22.55
N VAL A 94 -13.00 -11.64 -21.95
CA VAL A 94 -12.95 -10.17 -21.92
C VAL A 94 -13.25 -9.55 -20.55
N SER A 95 -13.93 -10.27 -19.66
CA SER A 95 -14.36 -9.72 -18.37
C SER A 95 -13.29 -9.81 -17.31
N ASN A 96 -12.68 -8.67 -16.98
CA ASN A 96 -11.73 -8.54 -15.87
C ASN A 96 -12.42 -8.80 -14.53
N SER A 97 -11.68 -9.34 -13.59
CA SER A 97 -12.12 -9.64 -12.24
C SER A 97 -10.92 -9.67 -11.28
N GLY A 98 -11.12 -10.14 -10.07
CA GLY A 98 -10.04 -10.32 -9.09
C GLY A 98 -10.54 -10.88 -7.76
N VAL A 99 -9.60 -11.35 -6.96
CA VAL A 99 -9.83 -11.80 -5.60
C VAL A 99 -9.15 -10.83 -4.66
N GLN A 100 -9.95 -10.06 -3.91
CA GLN A 100 -9.45 -9.20 -2.84
C GLN A 100 -8.96 -10.03 -1.68
N ILE A 101 -7.80 -9.69 -1.11
CA ILE A 101 -7.23 -10.30 0.09
C ILE A 101 -6.75 -9.22 1.04
N ARG A 102 -6.92 -9.42 2.35
CA ARG A 102 -6.55 -8.42 3.37
C ARG A 102 -7.03 -7.01 3.00
N SER A 103 -8.21 -6.92 2.38
CA SER A 103 -8.78 -5.66 1.89
C SER A 103 -9.76 -5.07 2.89
N ASN A 104 -10.00 -3.78 2.77
CA ASN A 104 -10.82 -3.01 3.69
C ASN A 104 -11.79 -2.09 2.94
N SER A 105 -12.82 -1.62 3.66
CA SER A 105 -13.76 -0.60 3.20
C SER A 105 -14.11 0.26 4.41
N HIS A 106 -13.41 1.39 4.56
CA HIS A 106 -13.62 2.31 5.67
C HIS A 106 -14.32 3.58 5.18
N ASP A 107 -15.30 4.08 5.91
CA ASP A 107 -16.04 5.29 5.53
C ASP A 107 -15.14 6.49 5.29
N TRP A 108 -14.05 6.62 6.07
CA TRP A 108 -13.08 7.69 5.91
C TRP A 108 -12.23 7.57 4.64
N TYR A 109 -12.10 6.34 4.07
CA TYR A 109 -11.32 6.14 2.87
C TYR A 109 -12.20 6.28 1.63
N ARG A 110 -12.15 7.46 1.00
CA ARG A 110 -12.86 7.76 -0.26
C ARG A 110 -14.32 7.31 -0.25
N ASN A 111 -15.04 7.59 0.85
CA ASN A 111 -16.46 7.23 1.07
C ASN A 111 -16.71 5.71 1.00
N GLY A 112 -15.92 4.92 1.70
CA GLY A 112 -16.14 3.47 1.80
C GLY A 112 -15.68 2.67 0.58
N MET A 113 -14.80 3.22 -0.28
CA MET A 113 -14.26 2.43 -1.39
C MET A 113 -13.48 1.23 -0.88
N VAL A 114 -13.75 0.06 -1.45
CA VAL A 114 -12.95 -1.15 -1.25
C VAL A 114 -11.53 -0.87 -1.74
N HIS A 115 -10.54 -1.19 -0.89
CA HIS A 115 -9.13 -0.97 -1.16
C HIS A 115 -8.27 -2.05 -0.50
N GLY A 116 -7.18 -2.40 -1.13
CA GLY A 116 -6.26 -3.43 -0.64
C GLY A 116 -5.69 -4.29 -1.74
N TYR A 117 -5.05 -5.39 -1.37
CA TYR A 117 -4.45 -6.30 -2.33
C TYR A 117 -5.52 -7.06 -3.12
N GLN A 118 -5.30 -7.17 -4.41
CA GLN A 118 -6.11 -7.95 -5.33
C GLN A 118 -5.22 -8.93 -6.10
N VAL A 119 -5.55 -10.20 -6.02
CA VAL A 119 -5.03 -11.20 -6.95
C VAL A 119 -5.87 -11.10 -8.22
N GLU A 120 -5.23 -10.63 -9.26
CA GLU A 120 -5.89 -10.22 -10.50
C GLU A 120 -6.40 -11.41 -11.31
N ILE A 121 -7.56 -11.26 -11.94
CA ILE A 121 -8.10 -12.11 -13.00
C ILE A 121 -8.16 -11.27 -14.27
N ASP A 122 -7.17 -11.45 -15.15
CA ASP A 122 -6.96 -10.64 -16.35
C ASP A 122 -7.02 -11.52 -17.61
N PRO A 123 -8.17 -11.57 -18.28
CA PRO A 123 -8.35 -12.36 -19.50
C PRO A 123 -7.84 -11.65 -20.77
N SER A 124 -7.31 -10.43 -20.66
CA SER A 124 -6.76 -9.69 -21.80
C SER A 124 -5.48 -10.33 -22.34
N ASP A 125 -5.00 -9.87 -23.50
CA ASP A 125 -3.74 -10.31 -24.11
C ASP A 125 -2.52 -10.11 -23.18
N ARG A 126 -2.65 -9.23 -22.17
CA ARG A 126 -1.64 -9.02 -21.13
C ARG A 126 -1.48 -10.25 -20.23
N ALA A 127 -2.56 -11.00 -19.99
CA ALA A 127 -2.60 -12.27 -19.25
C ALA A 127 -1.91 -12.20 -17.87
N TRP A 128 -2.27 -11.20 -17.04
CA TRP A 128 -1.66 -11.03 -15.72
C TRP A 128 -2.49 -11.65 -14.58
N SER A 129 -3.28 -12.70 -14.87
CA SER A 129 -4.01 -13.46 -13.84
C SER A 129 -3.04 -14.12 -12.85
N GLY A 130 -3.25 -13.84 -11.56
CA GLY A 130 -2.34 -14.23 -10.48
C GLY A 130 -1.33 -13.14 -10.09
N GLY A 131 -1.23 -12.04 -10.86
CA GLY A 131 -0.50 -10.84 -10.47
C GLY A 131 -1.15 -10.13 -9.28
N ILE A 132 -0.39 -9.31 -8.55
CA ILE A 132 -0.89 -8.56 -7.40
C ILE A 132 -1.07 -7.08 -7.76
N TYR A 133 -2.31 -6.63 -7.68
CA TYR A 133 -2.74 -5.25 -7.82
C TYR A 133 -3.14 -4.68 -6.46
N ASP A 134 -2.95 -3.41 -6.21
CA ASP A 134 -3.36 -2.72 -4.98
C ASP A 134 -4.54 -1.80 -5.29
N GLU A 135 -5.76 -2.34 -5.13
CA GLU A 135 -7.03 -1.70 -5.51
C GLU A 135 -7.18 -0.35 -4.81
N LYS A 136 -7.45 0.70 -5.59
CA LYS A 136 -7.63 2.10 -5.14
C LYS A 136 -6.48 2.74 -4.39
N ARG A 137 -5.30 2.08 -4.28
CA ARG A 137 -4.10 2.62 -3.62
C ARG A 137 -2.93 2.78 -4.58
N ARG A 138 -2.05 1.76 -4.72
CA ARG A 138 -0.76 1.84 -5.44
C ARG A 138 -0.77 1.15 -6.81
N LYS A 139 -1.89 0.54 -7.23
CA LYS A 139 -2.05 -0.19 -8.49
C LYS A 139 -1.13 -1.42 -8.54
N TRP A 140 -0.44 -1.67 -9.67
CA TRP A 140 0.39 -2.85 -9.84
C TRP A 140 1.60 -2.87 -8.91
N LEU A 141 1.61 -3.85 -7.99
CA LEU A 141 2.74 -4.16 -7.13
C LEU A 141 3.60 -5.27 -7.74
N HIS A 142 2.96 -6.33 -8.25
CA HIS A 142 3.61 -7.46 -8.87
C HIS A 142 2.87 -7.86 -10.17
N PRO A 143 3.12 -7.17 -11.30
CA PRO A 143 2.61 -7.58 -12.59
C PRO A 143 3.35 -8.83 -13.08
N LEU A 144 2.74 -9.60 -14.01
CA LEU A 144 3.38 -10.79 -14.59
C LEU A 144 4.16 -10.51 -15.88
N ALA A 145 4.60 -9.27 -16.09
CA ALA A 145 5.31 -8.87 -17.32
C ALA A 145 6.54 -9.76 -17.61
N ASP A 146 7.24 -10.18 -16.56
CA ASP A 146 8.45 -10.99 -16.65
C ASP A 146 8.22 -12.45 -16.24
N ASN A 147 6.96 -12.93 -16.23
CA ASN A 147 6.61 -14.31 -15.88
C ASN A 147 5.75 -14.99 -16.98
N PRO A 148 6.33 -15.27 -18.16
CA PRO A 148 5.61 -15.94 -19.25
C PRO A 148 5.00 -17.31 -18.89
N PRO A 149 5.60 -18.14 -18.02
CA PRO A 149 4.96 -19.39 -17.58
C PRO A 149 3.59 -19.15 -16.91
N ALA A 150 3.49 -18.21 -16.00
CA ALA A 150 2.23 -17.88 -15.34
C ALA A 150 1.21 -17.26 -16.28
N GLN A 151 1.65 -16.37 -17.20
CA GLN A 151 0.78 -15.81 -18.24
C GLN A 151 0.12 -16.89 -19.10
N LYS A 152 0.87 -17.95 -19.45
CA LYS A 152 0.38 -19.07 -20.27
C LYS A 152 -0.44 -20.07 -19.49
N ALA A 153 -0.41 -20.04 -18.16
CA ALA A 153 -1.15 -20.98 -17.33
C ALA A 153 -2.65 -20.66 -17.28
N TYR A 154 -3.05 -19.39 -17.51
CA TYR A 154 -4.45 -19.00 -17.56
C TYR A 154 -5.18 -19.68 -18.74
N LYS A 155 -6.39 -20.18 -18.47
CA LYS A 155 -7.27 -20.87 -19.42
C LYS A 155 -8.52 -20.04 -19.70
N PRO A 156 -8.62 -19.33 -20.83
CA PRO A 156 -9.82 -18.56 -21.16
C PRO A 156 -11.07 -19.43 -21.28
N ASN A 157 -12.20 -18.95 -20.77
CA ASN A 157 -13.50 -19.63 -20.80
C ASN A 157 -13.53 -21.01 -20.12
N ASP A 158 -12.54 -21.33 -19.32
CA ASP A 158 -12.44 -22.58 -18.58
C ASP A 158 -12.16 -22.33 -17.10
N TRP A 159 -12.27 -23.37 -16.28
CA TRP A 159 -11.94 -23.29 -14.88
C TRP A 159 -10.44 -23.11 -14.67
N ASN A 160 -10.12 -22.14 -13.84
CA ASN A 160 -8.78 -21.88 -13.36
C ASN A 160 -8.76 -22.00 -11.84
N HIS A 161 -7.64 -22.41 -11.31
CA HIS A 161 -7.41 -22.56 -9.88
C HIS A 161 -6.41 -21.53 -9.39
N PHE A 162 -6.76 -20.81 -8.32
CA PHE A 162 -5.83 -20.00 -7.55
C PHE A 162 -5.48 -20.69 -6.23
N ARG A 163 -4.20 -20.68 -5.92
CA ARG A 163 -3.69 -20.81 -4.57
C ARG A 163 -3.04 -19.48 -4.18
N ILE A 164 -3.39 -18.96 -3.02
CA ILE A 164 -2.92 -17.67 -2.50
C ILE A 164 -2.45 -17.88 -1.07
N GLU A 165 -1.20 -17.56 -0.78
CA GLU A 165 -0.62 -17.58 0.55
C GLU A 165 -0.35 -16.16 1.01
N ALA A 166 -0.94 -15.75 2.16
CA ALA A 166 -0.77 -14.47 2.80
C ALA A 166 -0.28 -14.70 4.23
N ILE A 167 1.04 -14.61 4.46
CA ILE A 167 1.69 -14.96 5.73
C ILE A 167 2.66 -13.84 6.14
N GLY A 168 2.45 -13.22 7.30
CA GLY A 168 3.18 -12.01 7.67
C GLY A 168 3.11 -10.99 6.54
N ASP A 169 4.23 -10.43 6.12
CA ASP A 169 4.30 -9.47 5.01
C ASP A 169 4.39 -10.12 3.63
N THR A 170 4.37 -11.46 3.56
CA THR A 170 4.61 -12.19 2.31
C THR A 170 3.30 -12.65 1.67
N LEU A 171 3.14 -12.28 0.40
CA LEU A 171 2.04 -12.70 -0.46
C LEU A 171 2.60 -13.51 -1.63
N LYS A 172 2.14 -14.76 -1.77
CA LYS A 172 2.49 -15.62 -2.91
C LYS A 172 1.23 -16.10 -3.60
N THR A 173 1.29 -16.21 -4.92
CA THR A 173 0.15 -16.69 -5.71
C THR A 173 0.59 -17.74 -6.72
N TRP A 174 -0.32 -18.66 -7.00
CA TRP A 174 -0.19 -19.65 -8.07
C TRP A 174 -1.46 -19.67 -8.90
N ILE A 175 -1.30 -19.81 -10.20
CA ILE A 175 -2.40 -20.04 -11.13
C ILE A 175 -2.21 -21.41 -11.80
N ASN A 176 -3.21 -22.30 -11.67
CA ASN A 176 -3.18 -23.66 -12.18
C ASN A 176 -1.88 -24.41 -11.79
N GLY A 177 -1.41 -24.21 -10.55
CA GLY A 177 -0.19 -24.79 -10.02
C GLY A 177 1.12 -24.12 -10.46
N VAL A 178 1.06 -23.10 -11.31
CA VAL A 178 2.24 -22.34 -11.76
C VAL A 178 2.46 -21.13 -10.86
N PRO A 179 3.66 -20.94 -10.27
CA PRO A 179 3.96 -19.76 -9.45
C PRO A 179 3.78 -18.45 -10.24
N ALA A 180 2.96 -17.54 -9.73
CA ALA A 180 2.61 -16.29 -10.40
C ALA A 180 3.27 -15.08 -9.74
N SER A 181 3.11 -14.90 -8.42
CA SER A 181 3.67 -13.76 -7.71
C SER A 181 4.38 -14.17 -6.42
N HIS A 182 5.38 -13.37 -6.02
CA HIS A 182 6.03 -13.42 -4.73
C HIS A 182 6.34 -11.98 -4.29
N LEU A 183 5.48 -11.41 -3.45
CA LEU A 183 5.54 -10.04 -2.99
C LEU A 183 5.80 -10.01 -1.48
N VAL A 184 6.63 -9.08 -1.01
CA VAL A 184 6.80 -8.73 0.41
C VAL A 184 6.37 -7.29 0.59
N ASP A 185 5.26 -7.09 1.29
CA ASP A 185 4.62 -5.79 1.49
C ASP A 185 3.88 -5.73 2.82
N GLU A 186 4.20 -4.73 3.63
CA GLU A 186 3.73 -4.58 5.01
C GLU A 186 2.56 -3.59 5.17
N MET A 187 1.90 -3.17 4.07
CA MET A 187 0.90 -2.10 4.15
C MET A 187 -0.41 -2.53 4.82
N THR A 188 -0.82 -3.78 4.66
CA THR A 188 -2.07 -4.29 5.25
C THR A 188 -1.89 -5.73 5.67
N ASP A 189 -1.97 -5.97 6.96
CA ASP A 189 -1.81 -7.29 7.57
C ASP A 189 -3.12 -8.07 7.72
N LYS A 190 -4.27 -7.35 7.72
CA LYS A 190 -5.58 -7.94 7.98
C LYS A 190 -6.69 -7.29 7.16
N GLY A 191 -7.65 -8.09 6.72
CA GLY A 191 -8.84 -7.63 6.03
C GLY A 191 -9.70 -8.77 5.51
N PHE A 192 -10.75 -8.43 4.79
CA PHE A 192 -11.65 -9.41 4.20
C PHE A 192 -11.07 -10.05 2.92
N ILE A 193 -11.69 -11.16 2.51
CA ILE A 193 -11.57 -11.76 1.17
C ILE A 193 -12.77 -11.30 0.35
N GLY A 194 -12.59 -10.96 -0.92
CA GLY A 194 -13.67 -10.49 -1.77
C GLY A 194 -13.56 -10.92 -3.23
N LEU A 195 -14.68 -11.17 -3.86
CA LEU A 195 -14.82 -11.59 -5.26
C LEU A 195 -15.31 -10.39 -6.07
N GLN A 196 -14.55 -9.96 -7.08
CA GLN A 196 -14.84 -8.74 -7.83
C GLN A 196 -15.69 -9.01 -9.07
N VAL A 197 -16.75 -8.21 -9.27
CA VAL A 197 -17.31 -7.93 -10.58
C VAL A 197 -16.85 -6.54 -11.01
N HIS A 198 -15.97 -6.51 -12.01
CA HIS A 198 -15.33 -5.28 -12.46
C HIS A 198 -16.32 -4.36 -13.21
N SER A 199 -16.17 -3.06 -13.03
CA SER A 199 -16.95 -2.05 -13.75
C SER A 199 -16.64 -2.11 -15.24
N ILE A 200 -17.69 -2.11 -16.06
CA ILE A 200 -17.56 -2.20 -17.54
C ILE A 200 -17.83 -0.87 -18.25
N GLY A 201 -18.12 0.19 -17.50
CA GLY A 201 -18.44 1.51 -18.05
C GLY A 201 -19.69 1.50 -18.96
N LYS A 202 -19.82 2.56 -19.79
CA LYS A 202 -20.99 2.72 -20.67
C LYS A 202 -20.96 1.85 -21.93
N ARG A 203 -19.80 1.36 -22.34
CA ARG A 203 -19.60 0.63 -23.60
C ARG A 203 -19.39 -0.87 -23.40
N GLY A 204 -19.23 -1.30 -22.15
CA GLY A 204 -19.07 -2.70 -21.83
C GLY A 204 -20.37 -3.48 -22.03
N LYS A 205 -20.26 -4.78 -22.19
CA LYS A 205 -21.40 -5.70 -22.36
C LYS A 205 -21.91 -6.12 -20.98
N PRO A 206 -23.11 -5.70 -20.55
CA PRO A 206 -23.72 -6.18 -19.31
C PRO A 206 -24.23 -7.61 -19.48
N GLY A 207 -24.47 -8.29 -18.34
CA GLY A 207 -25.01 -9.65 -18.33
C GLY A 207 -23.96 -10.72 -18.60
N VAL A 208 -22.66 -10.42 -18.41
CA VAL A 208 -21.60 -11.44 -18.48
C VAL A 208 -21.32 -11.95 -17.07
N ASP A 209 -21.25 -13.26 -16.93
CA ASP A 209 -21.05 -13.94 -15.67
C ASP A 209 -19.55 -14.21 -15.39
N ILE A 210 -19.14 -13.96 -14.17
CA ILE A 210 -17.90 -14.45 -13.56
C ILE A 210 -18.33 -15.47 -12.48
N THR A 211 -17.67 -16.60 -12.42
CA THR A 211 -18.10 -17.72 -11.58
C THR A 211 -16.97 -18.17 -10.68
N TRP A 212 -17.29 -18.46 -9.40
CA TRP A 212 -16.35 -18.97 -8.40
C TRP A 212 -16.94 -20.18 -7.67
N ARG A 213 -16.08 -21.10 -7.25
CA ARG A 213 -16.44 -22.28 -6.44
C ARG A 213 -15.25 -22.80 -5.65
N ASN A 214 -15.45 -23.79 -4.80
CA ASN A 214 -14.41 -24.46 -4.02
C ASN A 214 -13.54 -23.43 -3.25
N ILE A 215 -14.21 -22.47 -2.58
CA ILE A 215 -13.53 -21.39 -1.86
C ILE A 215 -13.23 -21.89 -0.46
N GLU A 216 -11.97 -22.19 -0.20
CA GLU A 216 -11.51 -22.89 0.99
C GLU A 216 -10.29 -22.20 1.60
N LEU A 217 -10.20 -22.22 2.95
CA LEU A 217 -9.12 -21.58 3.70
C LEU A 217 -8.41 -22.55 4.63
N ILE A 218 -7.11 -22.32 4.84
CA ILE A 218 -6.34 -22.76 6.00
C ILE A 218 -5.97 -21.51 6.79
N THR A 219 -6.32 -21.44 8.07
CA THR A 219 -6.00 -20.33 8.98
C THR A 219 -5.25 -20.78 10.23
N GLU A 220 -5.14 -22.09 10.45
CA GLU A 220 -4.44 -22.67 11.59
C GLU A 220 -3.20 -23.45 11.13
N ASN A 221 -2.08 -23.29 11.84
CA ASN A 221 -0.81 -23.97 11.53
C ASN A 221 -0.38 -23.83 10.06
N VAL A 222 -0.64 -22.66 9.48
CA VAL A 222 -0.49 -22.38 8.04
C VAL A 222 0.92 -22.70 7.53
N GLU A 223 1.95 -22.56 8.37
CA GLU A 223 3.35 -22.80 8.02
C GLU A 223 3.62 -24.25 7.56
N GLN A 224 2.79 -25.20 8.00
CA GLN A 224 2.92 -26.61 7.63
C GLN A 224 2.47 -26.90 6.19
N TYR A 225 1.70 -25.97 5.60
CA TYR A 225 1.04 -26.15 4.30
C TYR A 225 1.61 -25.21 3.22
N LEU A 226 2.65 -24.44 3.55
CA LEU A 226 3.27 -23.50 2.62
C LEU A 226 3.89 -24.21 1.41
N GLN A 227 3.64 -23.66 0.24
CA GLN A 227 4.25 -24.14 -0.98
C GLN A 227 5.51 -23.35 -1.34
N ALA A 228 6.57 -24.06 -1.71
CA ALA A 228 7.79 -23.42 -2.20
C ALA A 228 7.54 -22.68 -3.51
N SER A 229 8.04 -21.45 -3.62
CA SER A 229 8.03 -20.69 -4.87
C SER A 229 9.46 -20.42 -5.32
N PRO A 230 9.81 -20.71 -6.58
CA PRO A 230 11.13 -20.39 -7.14
C PRO A 230 11.28 -18.92 -7.52
N LEU A 231 10.20 -18.12 -7.44
CA LEU A 231 10.23 -16.72 -7.85
C LEU A 231 10.99 -15.88 -6.82
N PRO A 232 11.86 -14.96 -7.28
CA PRO A 232 12.46 -13.99 -6.37
C PRO A 232 11.37 -13.08 -5.77
N ALA A 233 11.53 -12.73 -4.50
CA ALA A 233 10.62 -11.80 -3.84
C ALA A 233 10.80 -10.38 -4.37
N ILE A 234 9.69 -9.72 -4.71
CA ILE A 234 9.64 -8.27 -4.90
C ILE A 234 9.32 -7.66 -3.54
N VAL A 235 10.23 -6.83 -3.02
CA VAL A 235 10.08 -6.13 -1.74
C VAL A 235 9.71 -4.68 -2.04
N THR A 236 8.67 -4.16 -1.39
CA THR A 236 8.21 -2.78 -1.62
C THR A 236 8.82 -1.76 -0.68
N LYS A 237 9.28 -2.19 0.51
CA LYS A 237 9.91 -1.31 1.51
C LYS A 237 11.16 -0.64 0.95
N ASN A 238 11.17 0.69 0.95
CA ASN A 238 12.22 1.54 0.38
C ASN A 238 12.57 1.19 -1.08
N GLN A 239 11.56 0.78 -1.84
CA GLN A 239 11.66 0.49 -3.26
C GLN A 239 10.53 1.19 -4.02
N LEU A 240 10.75 1.46 -5.28
CA LEU A 240 9.69 1.95 -6.16
C LEU A 240 8.85 0.78 -6.65
N THR A 241 7.54 0.92 -6.57
CA THR A 241 6.61 -0.03 -7.20
C THR A 241 6.74 0.03 -8.73
N PHE A 242 6.15 -0.94 -9.42
CA PHE A 242 6.11 -0.94 -10.88
C PHE A 242 5.48 0.36 -11.44
N GLU A 243 4.39 0.81 -10.85
CA GLU A 243 3.71 2.03 -11.27
C GLU A 243 4.49 3.31 -10.94
N GLU A 244 5.17 3.35 -9.81
CA GLU A 244 6.01 4.48 -9.42
C GLU A 244 7.20 4.64 -10.37
N LYS A 245 7.88 3.54 -10.74
CA LYS A 245 8.96 3.56 -11.75
C LYS A 245 8.47 4.13 -13.08
N ARG A 246 7.31 3.67 -13.57
CA ARG A 246 6.71 4.19 -14.81
C ARG A 246 6.23 5.63 -14.70
N GLY A 247 5.82 6.05 -13.49
CA GLY A 247 5.32 7.38 -13.18
C GLY A 247 6.41 8.42 -12.97
N GLY A 248 7.70 8.06 -13.07
CA GLY A 248 8.82 9.00 -12.91
C GLY A 248 9.15 9.32 -11.45
N TRP A 249 8.75 8.49 -10.50
CA TRP A 249 9.16 8.59 -9.11
C TRP A 249 10.61 8.18 -8.93
N GLN A 250 11.27 8.74 -7.92
CA GLN A 250 12.61 8.44 -7.48
C GLN A 250 12.62 8.22 -5.96
N LEU A 251 13.55 7.40 -5.47
CA LEU A 251 13.80 7.30 -4.04
C LEU A 251 14.56 8.55 -3.58
N LEU A 252 14.09 9.20 -2.53
CA LEU A 252 14.84 10.21 -1.78
C LEU A 252 15.72 9.57 -0.71
N TRP A 253 15.39 8.34 -0.31
CA TRP A 253 16.15 7.57 0.64
C TRP A 253 16.12 6.08 0.28
N ASP A 254 17.29 5.45 0.34
CA ASP A 254 17.50 4.06 -0.08
C ASP A 254 17.21 3.01 1.02
N GLY A 255 16.86 3.47 2.22
CA GLY A 255 16.62 2.60 3.38
C GLY A 255 17.88 2.12 4.11
N ARG A 256 19.07 2.60 3.76
CA ARG A 256 20.35 2.06 4.24
C ARG A 256 21.42 3.09 4.54
N THR A 257 21.53 4.12 3.71
CA THR A 257 22.63 5.09 3.78
C THR A 257 22.12 6.50 4.06
N THR A 258 23.02 7.43 4.34
CA THR A 258 22.70 8.85 4.50
C THR A 258 22.90 9.63 3.20
N GLU A 259 23.13 8.94 2.08
CA GLU A 259 23.35 9.58 0.78
C GLU A 259 22.14 10.43 0.37
N GLY A 260 22.42 11.61 -0.18
CA GLY A 260 21.38 12.57 -0.55
C GLY A 260 20.88 13.45 0.59
N TRP A 261 21.28 13.19 1.85
CA TRP A 261 20.89 13.95 3.04
C TRP A 261 22.07 14.56 3.78
N ARG A 262 21.81 15.63 4.50
CA ARG A 262 22.74 16.31 5.42
C ARG A 262 21.96 16.94 6.59
N GLY A 263 22.64 17.34 7.63
CA GLY A 263 22.01 18.18 8.64
C GLY A 263 21.59 19.53 8.08
N ALA A 264 20.49 20.09 8.59
CA ALA A 264 19.98 21.36 8.08
C ALA A 264 20.95 22.54 8.30
N LYS A 265 21.77 22.46 9.35
CA LYS A 265 22.72 23.50 9.76
C LYS A 265 24.19 23.09 9.63
N ILE A 266 24.46 21.87 9.15
CA ILE A 266 25.80 21.32 8.92
C ILE A 266 25.87 20.69 7.53
N ASN A 267 27.08 20.49 7.00
CA ASN A 267 27.28 19.97 5.65
C ASN A 267 27.18 18.44 5.56
N GLU A 268 27.40 17.76 6.67
CA GLU A 268 27.36 16.29 6.75
C GLU A 268 26.06 15.81 7.42
N PHE A 269 25.78 14.54 7.35
CA PHE A 269 24.68 13.95 8.12
C PHE A 269 25.05 13.96 9.60
N PRO A 270 24.09 14.22 10.55
CA PRO A 270 24.38 14.21 11.99
C PRO A 270 24.93 12.86 12.45
N GLU A 271 25.95 12.89 13.31
CA GLU A 271 26.54 11.67 13.91
C GLU A 271 25.67 11.08 15.02
N GLU A 272 24.82 11.90 15.64
CA GLU A 272 23.93 11.55 16.75
C GLU A 272 22.51 11.99 16.45
N GLY A 273 21.53 11.51 17.24
CA GLY A 273 20.10 11.92 17.16
C GLY A 273 19.30 11.24 16.07
N TRP A 274 19.95 10.59 15.12
CA TRP A 274 19.31 9.81 14.05
C TRP A 274 19.85 8.39 14.00
N GLU A 275 18.95 7.42 13.78
CA GLU A 275 19.30 6.01 13.61
C GLU A 275 18.75 5.47 12.30
N ILE A 276 19.56 4.64 11.62
CA ILE A 276 19.10 3.82 10.48
C ILE A 276 19.12 2.36 10.94
N ASN A 277 17.95 1.77 11.06
CA ASN A 277 17.81 0.39 11.50
C ASN A 277 16.69 -0.33 10.71
N SER A 278 17.00 -1.50 10.16
CA SER A 278 16.02 -2.36 9.45
C SER A 278 15.21 -1.63 8.36
N GLY A 279 15.82 -0.65 7.69
CA GLY A 279 15.15 0.16 6.65
C GLY A 279 14.21 1.22 7.22
N GLU A 280 14.36 1.60 8.48
CA GLU A 280 13.69 2.73 9.11
C GLU A 280 14.74 3.80 9.46
N LEU A 281 14.41 5.06 9.20
CA LEU A 281 15.18 6.24 9.59
C LEU A 281 14.45 6.90 10.75
N SER A 282 15.05 6.91 11.93
CA SER A 282 14.36 7.34 13.15
C SER A 282 15.06 8.50 13.82
N VAL A 283 14.29 9.49 14.28
CA VAL A 283 14.72 10.44 15.29
C VAL A 283 14.75 9.70 16.63
N LEU A 284 15.88 9.81 17.35
CA LEU A 284 16.02 9.22 18.68
C LEU A 284 15.41 10.12 19.75
N ALA A 285 14.69 9.53 20.70
CA ALA A 285 14.10 10.29 21.79
C ALA A 285 15.15 10.93 22.70
N THR A 286 15.04 12.22 22.93
CA THR A 286 15.93 13.01 23.82
C THR A 286 15.18 13.69 24.98
N GLY A 287 13.88 13.38 25.11
CA GLY A 287 13.03 13.96 26.17
C GLY A 287 12.34 15.25 25.77
N GLY A 288 12.22 15.50 24.46
CA GLY A 288 11.60 16.69 23.89
C GLY A 288 12.56 17.89 23.78
N GLY A 289 12.41 18.62 22.73
CA GLY A 289 13.23 19.79 22.44
C GLY A 289 13.58 19.84 20.96
N GLU A 290 13.14 20.92 20.30
CA GLU A 290 13.32 21.08 18.86
C GLU A 290 14.81 21.16 18.50
N SER A 291 15.28 20.26 17.65
CA SER A 291 16.66 20.19 17.10
C SER A 291 17.76 20.13 18.18
N THR A 292 17.52 19.43 19.29
CA THR A 292 18.45 19.44 20.44
C THR A 292 19.50 18.34 20.42
N ALA A 293 19.29 17.26 19.65
CA ALA A 293 20.28 16.17 19.53
C ALA A 293 20.98 16.23 18.17
N GLY A 294 20.50 15.51 17.17
CA GLY A 294 21.08 15.53 15.82
C GLY A 294 20.69 16.75 15.00
N GLY A 295 19.59 17.39 15.37
CA GLY A 295 18.98 18.45 14.60
C GLY A 295 18.26 17.91 13.35
N ASP A 296 17.59 18.81 12.64
CA ASP A 296 16.89 18.48 11.41
C ASP A 296 17.82 17.98 10.32
N ILE A 297 17.31 17.10 9.47
CA ILE A 297 17.99 16.69 8.24
C ILE A 297 17.27 17.23 7.01
N VAL A 298 18.04 17.59 5.98
CA VAL A 298 17.51 18.09 4.70
C VAL A 298 18.10 17.31 3.53
N THR A 299 17.35 17.26 2.44
CA THR A 299 17.89 16.81 1.15
C THR A 299 19.03 17.72 0.71
N LYS A 300 20.08 17.18 0.07
CA LYS A 300 21.14 18.01 -0.58
C LYS A 300 20.59 18.80 -1.77
N GLU A 301 19.67 18.20 -2.50
CA GLU A 301 18.98 18.81 -3.64
C GLU A 301 17.80 19.68 -3.20
N MET A 302 17.47 20.67 -4.04
CA MET A 302 16.33 21.57 -3.85
C MET A 302 15.29 21.32 -4.95
N TYR A 303 14.01 21.41 -4.58
CA TYR A 303 12.88 21.07 -5.46
C TYR A 303 11.92 22.26 -5.60
N ALA A 304 11.38 22.46 -6.82
CA ALA A 304 10.41 23.49 -7.15
C ALA A 304 8.99 22.91 -7.27
N ASN A 305 8.74 22.12 -8.31
CA ASN A 305 7.47 21.41 -8.52
C ASN A 305 7.68 19.92 -8.26
N PHE A 306 6.94 19.37 -7.31
CA PHE A 306 7.18 17.98 -6.87
C PHE A 306 5.94 17.34 -6.26
N GLU A 307 5.98 16.03 -6.19
CA GLU A 307 5.23 15.22 -5.23
C GLU A 307 6.24 14.52 -4.32
N VAL A 308 6.03 14.54 -3.01
CA VAL A 308 6.83 13.77 -2.05
C VAL A 308 5.92 12.87 -1.22
N LYS A 309 6.32 11.62 -1.06
CA LYS A 309 5.68 10.65 -0.18
C LYS A 309 6.66 10.24 0.91
N VAL A 310 6.16 10.15 2.13
CA VAL A 310 6.92 9.70 3.30
C VAL A 310 5.99 8.87 4.16
N ASP A 311 6.37 7.64 4.44
CA ASP A 311 5.71 6.89 5.50
C ASP A 311 6.33 7.26 6.83
N PHE A 312 5.48 7.56 7.83
CA PHE A 312 5.90 7.94 9.17
C PHE A 312 5.16 7.13 10.24
N LYS A 313 5.83 6.90 11.36
CA LYS A 313 5.31 6.22 12.55
C LYS A 313 5.74 7.01 13.77
N ILE A 314 4.79 7.32 14.66
CA ILE A 314 5.04 8.12 15.87
C ILE A 314 4.75 7.33 17.13
N THR A 315 5.42 7.75 18.22
CA THR A 315 5.09 7.30 19.59
C THR A 315 4.08 8.23 20.25
N GLU A 316 3.57 7.82 21.41
CA GLU A 316 2.59 8.63 22.15
C GLU A 316 3.16 9.99 22.54
N GLY A 317 2.44 11.04 22.23
CA GLY A 317 2.82 12.43 22.51
C GLY A 317 3.92 12.98 21.61
N ALA A 318 4.33 12.28 20.55
CA ALA A 318 5.41 12.72 19.71
C ALA A 318 5.04 13.89 18.78
N ASN A 319 6.08 14.67 18.43
CA ASN A 319 6.07 15.77 17.48
C ASN A 319 7.21 15.63 16.48
N SER A 320 6.94 15.94 15.23
CA SER A 320 7.87 16.05 14.12
C SER A 320 7.21 16.80 12.96
N GLY A 321 7.88 16.89 11.81
CA GLY A 321 7.33 17.53 10.62
C GLY A 321 8.08 17.16 9.35
N ILE A 322 7.38 17.28 8.22
CA ILE A 322 8.00 17.24 6.90
C ILE A 322 7.93 18.65 6.35
N LYS A 323 9.09 19.34 6.29
CA LYS A 323 9.12 20.70 5.74
C LYS A 323 9.55 20.67 4.28
N TYR A 324 9.07 21.63 3.55
CA TYR A 324 9.37 21.82 2.12
C TYR A 324 9.54 23.30 1.79
N TYR A 325 10.19 23.60 0.68
CA TYR A 325 10.70 24.94 0.38
C TYR A 325 11.55 25.49 1.52
N VAL A 326 12.35 24.60 2.16
CA VAL A 326 13.24 25.02 3.25
C VAL A 326 14.38 25.82 2.69
N ASP A 327 14.62 26.99 3.30
CA ASP A 327 15.85 27.76 3.14
C ASP A 327 16.69 27.63 4.42
N THR A 328 17.79 26.88 4.33
CA THR A 328 18.69 26.62 5.45
C THR A 328 19.51 27.85 5.89
N GLU A 329 19.45 28.96 5.13
CA GLU A 329 20.13 30.21 5.46
C GLU A 329 19.31 31.11 6.38
N LEU A 330 17.98 30.89 6.47
CA LEU A 330 17.08 31.76 7.25
C LEU A 330 17.25 31.66 8.77
N ASN A 331 17.43 30.44 9.28
CA ASN A 331 17.62 30.22 10.74
C ASN A 331 18.88 29.37 10.98
N LYS A 332 19.98 30.03 11.32
CA LYS A 332 21.23 29.38 11.72
C LYS A 332 21.39 29.23 13.24
N GLY A 333 20.46 29.80 14.02
CA GLY A 333 20.43 29.74 15.47
C GLY A 333 19.80 28.45 16.01
N GLU A 334 19.26 28.51 17.21
CA GLU A 334 18.53 27.41 17.84
C GLU A 334 17.21 27.12 17.11
N GLY A 335 16.67 25.92 17.31
CA GLY A 335 15.40 25.47 16.73
C GLY A 335 15.52 25.00 15.29
N SER A 336 14.42 24.69 14.66
CA SER A 336 14.31 24.09 13.33
C SER A 336 14.56 25.11 12.20
N SER A 337 15.03 24.62 11.05
CA SER A 337 15.11 25.44 9.83
C SER A 337 13.73 25.81 9.30
N ILE A 338 13.67 26.95 8.61
CA ILE A 338 12.41 27.59 8.19
C ILE A 338 11.94 27.07 6.83
N GLY A 339 10.68 26.68 6.76
CA GLY A 339 10.00 26.22 5.55
C GLY A 339 8.52 26.00 5.83
N LEU A 340 7.74 25.72 4.78
CA LEU A 340 6.37 25.25 4.92
C LEU A 340 6.38 23.83 5.51
N GLU A 341 5.43 23.52 6.37
CA GLU A 341 5.49 22.29 7.16
C GLU A 341 4.18 21.51 7.12
N TYR A 342 4.28 20.25 6.69
CA TYR A 342 3.29 19.22 6.93
C TYR A 342 3.53 18.68 8.34
N GLN A 343 2.60 18.99 9.25
CA GLN A 343 2.75 18.64 10.68
C GLN A 343 2.61 17.12 10.88
N ILE A 344 3.49 16.57 11.71
CA ILE A 344 3.41 15.21 12.25
C ILE A 344 3.27 15.30 13.77
N LEU A 345 2.11 14.91 14.32
CA LEU A 345 1.82 15.14 15.73
C LEU A 345 0.86 14.08 16.29
N ASP A 346 1.01 13.74 17.55
CA ASP A 346 -0.08 13.12 18.31
C ASP A 346 -1.10 14.20 18.73
N ASP A 347 -2.13 14.39 17.92
CA ASP A 347 -3.17 15.41 18.13
C ASP A 347 -3.86 15.31 19.51
N LYS A 348 -3.85 14.13 20.14
CA LYS A 348 -4.54 13.89 21.41
C LYS A 348 -3.67 14.22 22.63
N LYS A 349 -2.37 13.92 22.56
CA LYS A 349 -1.46 13.97 23.70
C LYS A 349 -0.50 15.15 23.66
N HIS A 350 -0.03 15.56 22.49
CA HIS A 350 0.93 16.65 22.39
C HIS A 350 0.25 18.00 22.61
N PRO A 351 0.79 18.88 23.50
CA PRO A 351 0.17 20.16 23.86
C PRO A 351 0.06 21.13 22.68
N ASP A 352 0.97 21.07 21.71
CA ASP A 352 1.00 21.97 20.55
C ASP A 352 -0.24 21.88 19.66
N ALA A 353 -0.94 20.74 19.66
CA ALA A 353 -2.21 20.56 18.94
C ALA A 353 -3.28 21.61 19.29
N LYS A 354 -3.20 22.21 20.49
CA LYS A 354 -4.15 23.17 21.03
C LYS A 354 -3.65 24.61 20.94
N LEU A 355 -2.46 24.81 20.41
CA LEU A 355 -1.82 26.11 20.26
C LEU A 355 -1.98 26.65 18.83
N GLY A 356 -1.46 27.86 18.60
CA GLY A 356 -1.53 28.56 17.32
C GLY A 356 -2.67 29.58 17.25
N ASN A 357 -2.59 30.47 16.27
CA ASN A 357 -3.55 31.56 16.10
C ASN A 357 -4.84 31.11 15.38
N HIS A 358 -4.78 29.96 14.71
CA HIS A 358 -5.90 29.34 14.02
C HIS A 358 -6.15 27.94 14.60
N GLU A 359 -7.39 27.70 15.03
CA GLU A 359 -7.77 26.44 15.67
C GLU A 359 -7.40 25.24 14.80
N GLY A 360 -6.73 24.25 15.39
CA GLY A 360 -6.32 23.01 14.72
C GLY A 360 -5.20 23.14 13.67
N SER A 361 -4.64 24.33 13.44
CA SER A 361 -3.58 24.55 12.45
C SER A 361 -2.25 23.88 12.80
N ARG A 362 -2.12 23.33 14.02
CA ARG A 362 -0.94 22.58 14.45
C ARG A 362 -1.21 21.08 14.67
N THR A 363 -2.30 20.56 14.13
CA THR A 363 -2.63 19.15 14.16
C THR A 363 -1.99 18.39 12.98
N VAL A 364 -1.93 17.06 13.05
CA VAL A 364 -1.31 16.23 11.99
C VAL A 364 -1.86 16.58 10.59
N ALA A 365 -0.97 16.61 9.60
CA ALA A 365 -1.24 16.94 8.21
C ALA A 365 -1.69 18.38 7.92
N SER A 366 -1.82 19.24 8.95
CA SER A 366 -2.06 20.69 8.76
C SER A 366 -0.85 21.37 8.12
N LEU A 367 -1.07 22.51 7.46
CA LEU A 367 0.01 23.44 7.17
C LEU A 367 0.29 24.19 8.48
N TYR A 368 1.36 23.79 9.15
CA TYR A 368 1.65 24.16 10.53
C TYR A 368 1.53 25.67 10.77
N ASP A 369 0.76 26.02 11.83
CA ASP A 369 0.47 27.37 12.30
C ASP A 369 -0.31 28.27 11.31
N LEU A 370 -0.72 27.74 10.14
CA LEU A 370 -1.45 28.50 9.12
C LEU A 370 -2.83 27.91 8.82
N ILE A 371 -2.91 26.66 8.33
CA ILE A 371 -4.15 26.09 7.81
C ILE A 371 -4.41 24.73 8.43
N GLN A 372 -5.58 24.56 9.04
CA GLN A 372 -6.03 23.29 9.59
C GLN A 372 -6.30 22.27 8.47
N ALA A 373 -5.81 21.03 8.63
CA ALA A 373 -6.26 19.89 7.83
C ALA A 373 -7.72 19.53 8.17
N ASP A 374 -8.42 18.88 7.25
CA ASP A 374 -9.80 18.41 7.47
C ASP A 374 -9.92 17.75 8.85
N PRO A 375 -10.80 18.23 9.74
CA PRO A 375 -10.95 17.64 11.07
C PRO A 375 -11.46 16.19 11.05
N LYS A 376 -11.99 15.71 9.91
CA LYS A 376 -12.36 14.31 9.69
C LYS A 376 -11.21 13.44 9.18
N LYS A 377 -10.00 14.00 9.05
CA LYS A 377 -8.81 13.23 8.65
C LYS A 377 -8.63 12.00 9.54
N HIS A 378 -8.13 10.93 8.94
CA HIS A 378 -7.87 9.69 9.65
C HIS A 378 -6.37 9.43 9.73
N MET A 379 -5.85 9.36 10.96
CA MET A 379 -4.52 8.87 11.27
C MET A 379 -4.64 7.47 11.87
N ASN A 380 -3.83 6.53 11.43
CA ASN A 380 -3.74 5.20 12.01
C ASN A 380 -3.30 5.30 13.49
N PRO A 381 -3.59 4.31 14.32
CA PRO A 381 -3.20 4.30 15.74
C PRO A 381 -1.72 4.61 15.97
N ILE A 382 -1.42 5.17 17.14
CA ILE A 382 -0.02 5.41 17.57
C ILE A 382 0.75 4.08 17.51
N GLY A 383 1.96 4.13 16.93
CA GLY A 383 2.79 2.95 16.69
C GLY A 383 2.55 2.28 15.35
N GLU A 384 1.56 2.70 14.59
CA GLU A 384 1.30 2.22 13.23
C GLU A 384 1.80 3.21 12.17
N TRP A 385 2.09 2.70 10.97
CA TRP A 385 2.56 3.51 9.86
C TRP A 385 1.44 4.34 9.23
N ASN A 386 1.76 5.57 8.90
CA ASN A 386 0.93 6.51 8.15
C ASN A 386 1.70 6.99 6.92
N THR A 387 1.01 7.34 5.85
CA THR A 387 1.61 7.92 4.64
C THR A 387 1.23 9.39 4.53
N ALA A 388 2.23 10.27 4.61
CA ALA A 388 2.12 11.65 4.18
C ALA A 388 2.41 11.74 2.68
N HIS A 389 1.58 12.47 1.93
CA HIS A 389 1.83 12.79 0.54
C HIS A 389 1.57 14.27 0.31
N ILE A 390 2.60 14.99 -0.11
CA ILE A 390 2.57 16.41 -0.40
C ILE A 390 2.71 16.57 -1.90
N ILE A 391 1.79 17.29 -2.52
CA ILE A 391 1.85 17.65 -3.94
C ILE A 391 2.01 19.16 -4.01
N SER A 392 3.07 19.65 -4.65
CA SER A 392 3.28 21.06 -4.90
C SER A 392 3.58 21.31 -6.36
N LYS A 393 2.66 21.95 -7.05
CA LYS A 393 2.75 22.23 -8.48
C LYS A 393 2.11 23.59 -8.80
N ASP A 394 2.83 24.44 -9.51
CA ASP A 394 2.36 25.77 -9.97
C ASP A 394 1.71 26.57 -8.82
N ASN A 395 2.40 26.67 -7.68
CA ASN A 395 1.98 27.28 -6.42
C ASN A 395 0.78 26.60 -5.71
N LYS A 396 0.11 25.64 -6.32
CA LYS A 396 -0.94 24.85 -5.65
C LYS A 396 -0.32 23.72 -4.84
N VAL A 397 -0.71 23.65 -3.58
CA VAL A 397 -0.21 22.63 -2.66
C VAL A 397 -1.37 21.82 -2.11
N GLU A 398 -1.19 20.52 -2.06
CA GLU A 398 -2.12 19.59 -1.42
C GLU A 398 -1.38 18.77 -0.36
N HIS A 399 -2.02 18.57 0.79
CA HIS A 399 -1.63 17.56 1.77
C HIS A 399 -2.60 16.39 1.74
N TRP A 400 -2.05 15.21 1.72
CA TRP A 400 -2.78 13.95 1.77
C TRP A 400 -2.30 13.13 2.96
N LEU A 401 -3.21 12.50 3.66
CA LEU A 401 -2.92 11.56 4.75
C LEU A 401 -3.58 10.22 4.42
N ASN A 402 -2.80 9.15 4.43
CA ASN A 402 -3.28 7.79 4.14
C ASN A 402 -4.12 7.67 2.85
N GLY A 403 -3.71 8.39 1.79
CA GLY A 403 -4.36 8.37 0.48
C GLY A 403 -5.63 9.21 0.36
N VAL A 404 -5.96 10.01 1.38
CA VAL A 404 -7.07 10.96 1.37
C VAL A 404 -6.54 12.39 1.41
N LYS A 405 -7.03 13.26 0.50
CA LYS A 405 -6.69 14.69 0.52
C LYS A 405 -7.36 15.35 1.73
N VAL A 406 -6.54 16.01 2.56
CA VAL A 406 -6.99 16.65 3.81
C VAL A 406 -6.81 18.16 3.85
N LEU A 407 -6.02 18.70 2.90
CA LEU A 407 -5.75 20.14 2.82
C LEU A 407 -5.40 20.52 1.38
N GLN A 408 -5.77 21.72 0.97
CA GLN A 408 -5.31 22.33 -0.28
C GLN A 408 -5.21 23.85 -0.11
N TYR A 409 -4.19 24.47 -0.66
CA TYR A 409 -4.00 25.92 -0.66
C TYR A 409 -3.16 26.38 -1.86
N GLU A 410 -3.09 27.69 -2.06
CA GLU A 410 -2.26 28.32 -3.09
C GLU A 410 -1.22 29.23 -2.44
N ARG A 411 0.06 28.93 -2.62
CA ARG A 411 1.18 29.75 -2.15
C ARG A 411 1.15 31.12 -2.82
N GLY A 412 1.39 32.18 -2.02
CA GLY A 412 1.43 33.55 -2.53
C GLY A 412 0.07 34.17 -2.85
N SER A 413 -1.05 33.45 -2.64
CA SER A 413 -2.39 34.06 -2.68
C SER A 413 -2.56 35.09 -1.56
N ASP A 414 -3.49 36.05 -1.73
CA ASP A 414 -3.80 37.05 -0.70
C ASP A 414 -4.21 36.38 0.62
N GLU A 415 -4.96 35.26 0.53
CA GLU A 415 -5.37 34.49 1.71
C GLU A 415 -4.16 33.87 2.41
N PHE A 416 -3.24 33.24 1.66
CA PHE A 416 -2.01 32.67 2.23
C PHE A 416 -1.15 33.77 2.88
N LEU A 417 -0.93 34.91 2.22
CA LEU A 417 -0.12 36.02 2.74
C LEU A 417 -0.73 36.62 4.01
N LYS A 418 -2.06 36.70 4.09
CA LYS A 418 -2.75 37.12 5.29
C LYS A 418 -2.49 36.16 6.47
N LEU A 419 -2.62 34.85 6.25
CA LEU A 419 -2.36 33.82 7.27
C LEU A 419 -0.91 33.86 7.76
N VAL A 420 0.06 34.04 6.87
CA VAL A 420 1.48 34.24 7.21
C VAL A 420 1.64 35.45 8.13
N GLY A 421 1.01 36.60 7.78
CA GLY A 421 1.05 37.82 8.57
C GLY A 421 0.43 37.69 9.98
N GLU A 422 -0.45 36.72 10.18
CA GLU A 422 -1.10 36.41 11.47
C GLU A 422 -0.40 35.29 12.25
N SER A 423 0.61 34.61 11.67
CA SER A 423 1.31 33.47 12.25
C SER A 423 2.64 33.83 12.93
N LYS A 424 3.30 32.85 13.52
CA LYS A 424 4.67 33.00 14.05
C LYS A 424 5.71 33.30 12.95
N TYR A 425 5.34 33.11 11.70
CA TYR A 425 6.24 33.29 10.54
C TYR A 425 6.24 34.70 9.95
N LYS A 426 5.44 35.62 10.47
CA LYS A 426 5.26 36.99 9.96
C LYS A 426 6.56 37.78 9.76
N ASP A 427 7.57 37.51 10.59
CA ASP A 427 8.84 38.22 10.57
C ASP A 427 9.91 37.55 9.68
N TRP A 428 9.59 36.39 9.07
CA TRP A 428 10.49 35.69 8.17
C TRP A 428 10.27 36.16 6.72
N PRO A 429 11.29 36.74 6.08
CA PRO A 429 11.14 37.28 4.72
C PRO A 429 10.87 36.18 3.71
N ASN A 430 9.90 36.40 2.81
CA ASN A 430 9.52 35.48 1.74
C ASN A 430 9.11 34.08 2.22
N PHE A 431 8.60 33.95 3.47
CA PHE A 431 8.15 32.65 4.00
C PHE A 431 7.15 31.98 3.05
N GLY A 432 7.49 30.76 2.62
CA GLY A 432 6.68 29.95 1.71
C GLY A 432 6.64 30.44 0.24
N LEU A 433 7.40 31.48 -0.14
CA LEU A 433 7.41 32.07 -1.49
C LEU A 433 8.63 31.66 -2.32
N TYR A 434 9.57 30.90 -1.78
CA TYR A 434 10.73 30.46 -2.52
C TYR A 434 10.34 29.61 -3.73
N GLU A 435 10.99 29.82 -4.87
CA GLU A 435 10.76 29.05 -6.10
C GLU A 435 11.13 27.58 -5.92
N LYS A 436 12.21 27.32 -5.16
CA LYS A 436 12.68 25.97 -4.80
C LYS A 436 13.27 25.96 -3.38
N GLY A 437 13.27 24.79 -2.76
CA GLY A 437 13.88 24.60 -1.45
C GLY A 437 14.12 23.14 -1.15
N ASN A 438 14.79 22.86 -0.03
CA ASN A 438 15.05 21.51 0.43
C ASN A 438 13.77 20.90 1.02
N ILE A 439 13.72 19.56 1.01
CA ILE A 439 12.79 18.77 1.84
C ILE A 439 13.50 18.45 3.15
N LEU A 440 12.81 18.62 4.28
CA LEU A 440 13.37 18.44 5.62
C LEU A 440 12.52 17.45 6.42
N LEU A 441 13.19 16.60 7.18
CA LEU A 441 12.59 15.82 8.27
C LEU A 441 13.03 16.42 9.60
N GLN A 442 12.04 16.72 10.46
CA GLN A 442 12.27 17.47 11.71
C GLN A 442 12.67 16.54 12.84
N ASP A 443 13.71 16.94 13.59
CA ASP A 443 14.05 16.45 14.91
C ASP A 443 13.38 17.35 15.97
N HIS A 444 12.35 16.82 16.67
CA HIS A 444 11.71 17.50 17.78
C HIS A 444 12.01 16.81 19.12
N GLY A 445 12.99 15.90 19.16
CA GLY A 445 13.41 15.18 20.37
C GLY A 445 12.48 14.04 20.79
N ASP A 446 11.54 13.66 19.93
CA ASP A 446 10.62 12.54 20.11
C ASP A 446 10.94 11.40 19.15
N LEU A 447 10.65 10.15 19.54
CA LEU A 447 10.84 9.01 18.67
C LEU A 447 9.81 9.01 17.53
N VAL A 448 10.28 9.32 16.34
CA VAL A 448 9.52 9.28 15.08
C VAL A 448 10.35 8.54 14.04
N SER A 449 9.73 7.57 13.37
CA SER A 449 10.39 6.77 12.32
C SER A 449 9.83 7.09 10.95
N PHE A 450 10.68 7.05 9.93
CA PHE A 450 10.37 7.29 8.53
C PHE A 450 10.85 6.14 7.65
N LYS A 451 10.12 5.87 6.55
CA LYS A 451 10.53 4.96 5.48
C LYS A 451 9.84 5.35 4.17
N ASN A 452 10.14 4.65 3.08
CA ASN A 452 9.48 4.85 1.77
C ASN A 452 9.51 6.31 1.31
N ILE A 453 10.63 7.02 1.55
CA ILE A 453 10.76 8.43 1.21
C ILE A 453 11.03 8.54 -0.29
N LYS A 454 10.06 9.09 -1.02
CA LYS A 454 10.04 9.10 -2.49
C LYS A 454 9.65 10.47 -3.00
N ILE A 455 10.18 10.85 -4.16
CA ILE A 455 9.84 12.09 -4.83
C ILE A 455 9.55 11.85 -6.31
N LYS A 456 8.66 12.66 -6.85
CA LYS A 456 8.49 12.85 -8.28
C LYS A 456 8.59 14.34 -8.57
N THR A 457 9.45 14.72 -9.51
CA THR A 457 9.63 16.11 -9.92
C THR A 457 8.89 16.37 -11.23
N TYR A 458 8.42 17.59 -11.39
CA TYR A 458 7.84 18.09 -12.63
C TYR A 458 8.80 19.10 -13.24
N GLY A 459 9.04 19.04 -14.54
CA GLY A 459 9.76 20.08 -15.26
C GLY A 459 9.10 21.43 -15.03
N GLU A 460 9.86 22.52 -15.14
CA GLU A 460 9.29 23.85 -15.22
C GLU A 460 8.29 23.86 -16.39
N ALA A 461 7.09 24.41 -16.18
CA ALA A 461 6.17 24.62 -17.28
C ALA A 461 6.91 25.48 -18.32
N GLU A 462 7.04 24.99 -19.55
CA GLU A 462 7.49 25.82 -20.66
C GLU A 462 6.56 27.05 -20.71
N GLN A 463 7.13 28.24 -20.43
CA GLN A 463 6.44 29.53 -20.45
C GLN A 463 6.07 29.91 -21.85
#